data_5ffbad4c6af1c4941f10ede08c1ed3a8
#
_entry.id   5ffbad4c6af1c4941f10ede08c1ed3a8
#
_cell.length_a   1.000
_cell.length_b   1.000
_cell.length_c   1.000
_cell.angle_alpha   90.00
_cell.angle_beta   90.00
_cell.angle_gamma   90.00
#
_symmetry.space_group_name_H-M   'P 1'
#
loop_
_entity.id
_entity.type
_entity.pdbx_description
1 polymer ?
#
loop_
_entity_poly.entity_id
_entity_poly.type
_entity_poly.pdbx_seq_one_letter_code
_entity_poly.pdbx_strand_id
1 'polypeptide(L)'
;MHGRIIEIQGKNAVSEQYGKYEFDSIVNALKIPNAKVIAAIRNENVDYLAYANKISQSIDSLVSAGIKPKNITIIGASKGAIIASNISNINKHSVNYILLAGNNDFQELNNDWKFHGQVLCFYDDSDTIAGKNYDYWKNKPNYTTKFEQIKIDKNLGHGFLYQPYKEWIEPSKKWILYQEL
;
A
#
# COMPACT_ATOMS: atom_id res chain seq x y z
N MET A 1 -5.60 -1.64 -0.91
CA MET A 1 -5.62 -2.41 -2.20
C MET A 1 -4.83 -3.70 -2.02
N HIS A 2 -5.35 -4.83 -2.45
CA HIS A 2 -4.79 -6.17 -2.24
C HIS A 2 -3.74 -6.56 -3.29
N GLY A 3 -3.00 -7.66 -3.03
CA GLY A 3 -2.06 -8.27 -3.96
C GLY A 3 -2.73 -9.03 -5.12
N ARG A 4 -1.88 -9.56 -6.03
CA ARG A 4 -2.35 -10.26 -7.24
C ARG A 4 -3.15 -11.53 -6.95
N ILE A 5 -2.81 -12.27 -5.90
CA ILE A 5 -3.50 -13.53 -5.58
C ILE A 5 -5.01 -13.33 -5.35
N ILE A 6 -5.40 -12.20 -4.76
CA ILE A 6 -6.81 -11.86 -4.56
C ILE A 6 -7.52 -11.54 -5.89
N GLU A 7 -6.82 -10.98 -6.87
CA GLU A 7 -7.38 -10.76 -8.21
C GLU A 7 -7.73 -12.09 -8.90
N ILE A 8 -6.91 -13.12 -8.69
CA ILE A 8 -7.04 -14.42 -9.35
C ILE A 8 -8.03 -15.33 -8.61
N GLN A 9 -7.95 -15.38 -7.28
CA GLN A 9 -8.68 -16.36 -6.46
C GLN A 9 -9.82 -15.74 -5.63
N GLY A 10 -9.99 -14.41 -5.65
CA GLY A 10 -10.95 -13.70 -4.81
C GLY A 10 -10.52 -13.65 -3.34
N LYS A 11 -11.45 -13.26 -2.47
CA LYS A 11 -11.17 -13.00 -1.04
C LYS A 11 -10.78 -14.24 -0.23
N ASN A 12 -11.07 -15.44 -0.73
CA ASN A 12 -10.72 -16.70 -0.10
C ASN A 12 -9.42 -17.31 -0.63
N ALA A 13 -8.55 -16.49 -1.20
CA ALA A 13 -7.30 -16.91 -1.82
C ALA A 13 -6.42 -17.72 -0.85
N VAL A 14 -5.79 -18.76 -1.37
CA VAL A 14 -4.85 -19.63 -0.66
C VAL A 14 -3.57 -19.78 -1.46
N SER A 15 -2.44 -19.45 -0.86
CA SER A 15 -1.12 -19.74 -1.40
C SER A 15 -0.62 -21.08 -0.87
N GLU A 16 0.00 -21.89 -1.72
CA GLU A 16 0.67 -23.12 -1.29
C GLU A 16 1.80 -22.83 -0.29
N GLN A 17 2.51 -21.72 -0.48
CA GLN A 17 3.66 -21.34 0.35
C GLN A 17 3.26 -20.60 1.64
N TYR A 18 2.25 -19.70 1.57
CA TYR A 18 1.93 -18.76 2.65
C TYR A 18 0.58 -19.03 3.32
N GLY A 19 -0.16 -20.02 2.84
CA GLY A 19 -1.48 -20.37 3.37
C GLY A 19 -2.58 -19.40 2.94
N LYS A 20 -3.62 -19.33 3.74
CA LYS A 20 -4.81 -18.51 3.48
C LYS A 20 -4.51 -17.02 3.62
N TYR A 21 -4.99 -16.24 2.64
CA TYR A 21 -4.96 -14.79 2.72
C TYR A 21 -6.18 -14.29 3.51
N GLU A 22 -5.97 -13.80 4.71
CA GLU A 22 -7.01 -13.39 5.64
C GLU A 22 -7.57 -11.99 5.32
N PHE A 23 -8.15 -11.85 4.09
CA PHE A 23 -8.59 -10.57 3.56
C PHE A 23 -9.55 -9.82 4.48
N ASP A 24 -10.62 -10.49 4.96
CA ASP A 24 -11.63 -9.85 5.80
C ASP A 24 -11.04 -9.50 7.19
N SER A 25 -10.17 -10.34 7.74
CA SER A 25 -9.46 -10.08 9.00
C SER A 25 -8.54 -8.86 8.89
N ILE A 26 -7.81 -8.74 7.79
CA ILE A 26 -6.94 -7.58 7.50
C ILE A 26 -7.77 -6.31 7.39
N VAL A 27 -8.87 -6.33 6.61
CA VAL A 27 -9.76 -5.17 6.46
C VAL A 27 -10.35 -4.76 7.81
N ASN A 28 -10.77 -5.74 8.63
CA ASN A 28 -11.31 -5.47 9.97
C ASN A 28 -10.23 -4.90 10.91
N ALA A 29 -9.01 -5.43 10.87
CA ALA A 29 -7.90 -4.94 11.68
C ALA A 29 -7.51 -3.49 11.36
N LEU A 30 -7.70 -3.04 10.13
CA LEU A 30 -7.43 -1.66 9.69
C LEU A 30 -8.54 -0.65 10.03
N LYS A 31 -9.68 -1.08 10.56
CA LYS A 31 -10.73 -0.17 10.96
C LYS A 31 -10.30 0.69 12.14
N ILE A 32 -10.59 1.98 12.06
CA ILE A 32 -10.39 2.95 13.13
C ILE A 32 -11.68 3.74 13.35
N PRO A 33 -11.91 4.31 14.54
CA PRO A 33 -13.08 5.15 14.79
C PRO A 33 -13.16 6.33 13.82
N ASN A 34 -14.38 6.65 13.40
CA ASN A 34 -14.68 7.79 12.51
C ASN A 34 -14.03 7.74 11.11
N ALA A 35 -13.51 6.59 10.68
CA ALA A 35 -13.01 6.41 9.33
C ALA A 35 -13.82 5.37 8.56
N LYS A 36 -14.06 5.66 7.27
CA LYS A 36 -14.66 4.70 6.34
C LYS A 36 -13.56 3.92 5.63
N VAL A 37 -13.55 2.60 5.79
CA VAL A 37 -12.68 1.71 5.01
C VAL A 37 -13.39 1.30 3.73
N ILE A 38 -12.73 1.51 2.60
CA ILE A 38 -13.20 1.05 1.28
C ILE A 38 -12.23 -0.03 0.80
N ALA A 39 -12.70 -1.27 0.75
CA ALA A 39 -11.94 -2.41 0.29
C ALA A 39 -12.72 -3.11 -0.83
N ALA A 40 -12.23 -2.98 -2.05
CA ALA A 40 -12.81 -3.63 -3.23
C ALA A 40 -11.86 -4.71 -3.76
N ILE A 41 -12.43 -5.78 -4.28
CA ILE A 41 -11.69 -6.81 -5.01
C ILE A 41 -11.61 -6.37 -6.47
N ARG A 42 -10.38 -6.26 -6.97
CA ARG A 42 -10.12 -5.97 -8.38
C ARG A 42 -10.32 -7.24 -9.21
N ASN A 43 -10.81 -7.07 -10.42
CA ASN A 43 -10.89 -8.15 -11.39
C ASN A 43 -9.50 -8.64 -11.81
N GLU A 44 -9.42 -9.87 -12.28
CA GLU A 44 -8.22 -10.43 -12.86
C GLU A 44 -7.72 -9.57 -14.04
N ASN A 45 -6.40 -9.48 -14.19
CA ASN A 45 -5.72 -8.76 -15.26
C ASN A 45 -6.05 -7.26 -15.36
N VAL A 46 -6.45 -6.62 -14.25
CA VAL A 46 -6.66 -5.17 -14.25
C VAL A 46 -5.37 -4.45 -14.67
N ASP A 47 -5.52 -3.50 -15.60
CA ASP A 47 -4.45 -2.56 -15.93
C ASP A 47 -4.19 -1.68 -14.70
N TYR A 48 -2.99 -1.81 -14.14
CA TYR A 48 -2.63 -1.14 -12.89
C TYR A 48 -2.48 0.37 -13.06
N LEU A 49 -2.10 0.87 -14.25
CA LEU A 49 -2.01 2.32 -14.52
C LEU A 49 -3.40 2.93 -14.69
N ALA A 50 -4.27 2.28 -15.46
CA ALA A 50 -5.66 2.72 -15.60
C ALA A 50 -6.38 2.70 -14.25
N TYR A 51 -6.12 1.68 -13.41
CA TYR A 51 -6.69 1.61 -12.08
C TYR A 51 -6.14 2.70 -11.14
N ALA A 52 -4.84 2.99 -11.21
CA ALA A 52 -4.24 4.08 -10.46
C ALA A 52 -4.86 5.44 -10.84
N ASN A 53 -5.04 5.71 -12.13
CA ASN A 53 -5.73 6.92 -12.61
C ASN A 53 -7.17 7.03 -12.08
N LYS A 54 -7.94 5.94 -12.10
CA LYS A 54 -9.29 5.89 -11.55
C LYS A 54 -9.32 6.25 -10.06
N ILE A 55 -8.40 5.70 -9.27
CA ILE A 55 -8.33 6.01 -7.83
C ILE A 55 -7.87 7.45 -7.61
N SER A 56 -6.90 7.96 -8.39
CA SER A 56 -6.49 9.36 -8.33
C SER A 56 -7.67 10.30 -8.58
N GLN A 57 -8.50 10.07 -9.58
CA GLN A 57 -9.72 10.84 -9.84
C GLN A 57 -10.72 10.75 -8.66
N SER A 58 -10.81 9.60 -8.02
CA SER A 58 -11.64 9.44 -6.81
C SER A 58 -11.11 10.27 -5.65
N ILE A 59 -9.80 10.38 -5.48
CA ILE A 59 -9.17 11.28 -4.50
C ILE A 59 -9.53 12.73 -4.81
N ASP A 60 -9.39 13.15 -6.07
CA ASP A 60 -9.71 14.51 -6.50
C ASP A 60 -11.18 14.86 -6.21
N SER A 61 -12.07 13.90 -6.45
CA SER A 61 -13.51 14.06 -6.15
C SER A 61 -13.77 14.22 -4.66
N LEU A 62 -13.10 13.43 -3.81
CA LEU A 62 -13.20 13.54 -2.34
C LEU A 62 -12.69 14.89 -1.84
N VAL A 63 -11.54 15.34 -2.38
CA VAL A 63 -10.96 16.64 -2.02
C VAL A 63 -11.90 17.78 -2.46
N SER A 64 -12.44 17.72 -3.66
CA SER A 64 -13.43 18.69 -4.16
C SER A 64 -14.71 18.70 -3.33
N ALA A 65 -15.09 17.58 -2.73
CA ALA A 65 -16.21 17.47 -1.79
C ALA A 65 -15.86 17.96 -0.35
N GLY A 66 -14.66 18.52 -0.14
CA GLY A 66 -14.25 19.12 1.13
C GLY A 66 -13.49 18.17 2.07
N ILE A 67 -13.17 16.95 1.67
CA ILE A 67 -12.33 16.06 2.48
C ILE A 67 -10.88 16.56 2.42
N LYS A 68 -10.30 16.84 3.58
CA LYS A 68 -8.88 17.26 3.64
C LYS A 68 -7.98 16.12 3.15
N PRO A 69 -7.01 16.36 2.25
CA PRO A 69 -6.14 15.31 1.72
C PRO A 69 -5.47 14.45 2.81
N LYS A 70 -5.02 15.06 3.91
CA LYS A 70 -4.42 14.37 5.05
C LYS A 70 -5.36 13.35 5.73
N ASN A 71 -6.66 13.41 5.50
CA ASN A 71 -7.65 12.47 6.03
C ASN A 71 -7.94 11.33 5.03
N ILE A 72 -7.25 11.29 3.91
CA ILE A 72 -7.34 10.21 2.91
C ILE A 72 -6.08 9.35 3.03
N THR A 73 -6.25 8.05 3.18
CA THR A 73 -5.13 7.10 3.23
C THR A 73 -5.33 6.00 2.20
N ILE A 74 -4.33 5.79 1.37
CA ILE A 74 -4.26 4.72 0.40
C ILE A 74 -3.33 3.62 0.94
N ILE A 75 -3.87 2.41 1.12
CA ILE A 75 -3.09 1.25 1.59
C ILE A 75 -2.98 0.25 0.44
N GLY A 76 -1.77 -0.15 0.12
CA GLY A 76 -1.48 -1.11 -0.94
C GLY A 76 -0.53 -2.21 -0.48
N ALA A 77 -0.82 -3.48 -0.86
CA ALA A 77 0.01 -4.64 -0.60
C ALA A 77 0.40 -5.32 -1.92
N SER A 78 1.69 -5.64 -2.10
CA SER A 78 2.21 -6.30 -3.32
C SER A 78 1.83 -5.52 -4.59
N LYS A 79 1.14 -6.11 -5.57
CA LYS A 79 0.58 -5.37 -6.73
C LYS A 79 -0.23 -4.14 -6.31
N GLY A 80 -0.93 -4.21 -5.17
CA GLY A 80 -1.64 -3.06 -4.61
C GLY A 80 -0.70 -1.94 -4.17
N ALA A 81 0.51 -2.24 -3.70
CA ALA A 81 1.52 -1.25 -3.37
C ALA A 81 2.10 -0.58 -4.63
N ILE A 82 2.30 -1.35 -5.71
CA ILE A 82 2.71 -0.80 -7.02
C ILE A 82 1.64 0.18 -7.54
N ILE A 83 0.37 -0.18 -7.44
CA ILE A 83 -0.74 0.72 -7.79
C ILE A 83 -0.72 1.99 -6.92
N ALA A 84 -0.54 1.83 -5.60
CA ALA A 84 -0.48 2.96 -4.67
C ALA A 84 0.72 3.89 -4.97
N SER A 85 1.87 3.33 -5.35
CA SER A 85 3.04 4.08 -5.81
C SER A 85 2.73 4.92 -7.05
N ASN A 86 2.04 4.33 -8.03
CA ASN A 86 1.60 5.08 -9.20
C ASN A 86 0.57 6.17 -8.86
N ILE A 87 -0.34 5.91 -7.92
CA ILE A 87 -1.27 6.96 -7.44
C ILE A 87 -0.48 8.11 -6.82
N SER A 88 0.48 7.82 -5.93
CA SER A 88 1.31 8.85 -5.30
C SER A 88 2.16 9.62 -6.33
N ASN A 89 2.60 8.97 -7.41
CA ASN A 89 3.34 9.63 -8.48
C ASN A 89 2.47 10.63 -9.27
N ILE A 90 1.20 10.32 -9.52
CA ILE A 90 0.32 11.14 -10.37
C ILE A 90 -0.56 12.11 -9.59
N ASN A 91 -1.03 11.75 -8.39
CA ASN A 91 -1.89 12.59 -7.56
C ASN A 91 -1.06 13.54 -6.70
N LYS A 92 -1.23 14.83 -6.92
CA LYS A 92 -0.42 15.89 -6.27
C LYS A 92 -0.96 16.34 -4.91
N HIS A 93 -2.10 15.81 -4.46
CA HIS A 93 -2.60 16.10 -3.13
C HIS A 93 -1.73 15.43 -2.06
N SER A 94 -1.60 16.08 -0.90
CA SER A 94 -0.87 15.55 0.25
C SER A 94 -1.69 14.47 0.97
N VAL A 95 -1.87 13.34 0.31
CA VAL A 95 -2.58 12.13 0.77
C VAL A 95 -1.60 11.24 1.52
N ASN A 96 -2.09 10.38 2.41
CA ASN A 96 -1.26 9.38 3.09
C ASN A 96 -1.20 8.08 2.28
N TYR A 97 -0.03 7.50 2.17
CA TYR A 97 0.22 6.23 1.50
C TYR A 97 0.87 5.24 2.45
N ILE A 98 0.38 4.01 2.45
CA ILE A 98 0.97 2.87 3.16
C ILE A 98 1.24 1.79 2.14
N LEU A 99 2.52 1.46 1.93
CA LEU A 99 3.01 0.57 0.90
C LEU A 99 3.63 -0.67 1.55
N LEU A 100 3.06 -1.85 1.31
CA LEU A 100 3.54 -3.10 1.88
C LEU A 100 4.09 -4.00 0.75
N ALA A 101 5.37 -4.36 0.82
CA ALA A 101 6.04 -5.28 -0.12
C ALA A 101 5.76 -4.94 -1.59
N GLY A 102 6.12 -3.74 -2.01
CA GLY A 102 5.92 -3.26 -3.38
C GLY A 102 7.21 -2.88 -4.11
N ASN A 103 8.39 -3.11 -3.52
CA ASN A 103 9.67 -2.75 -4.11
C ASN A 103 10.56 -3.97 -4.41
N ASN A 104 11.16 -3.97 -5.58
CA ASN A 104 12.18 -4.92 -6.04
C ASN A 104 13.00 -4.30 -7.17
N ASP A 105 14.04 -5.00 -7.66
CA ASP A 105 14.91 -4.51 -8.74
C ASP A 105 14.13 -4.16 -10.01
N PHE A 106 13.12 -4.94 -10.37
CA PHE A 106 12.29 -4.65 -11.54
C PHE A 106 11.56 -3.31 -11.41
N GLN A 107 11.01 -3.01 -10.23
CA GLN A 107 10.32 -1.73 -10.01
C GLN A 107 11.30 -0.55 -10.08
N GLU A 108 12.47 -0.69 -9.50
CA GLU A 108 13.50 0.36 -9.51
C GLU A 108 14.04 0.65 -10.91
N LEU A 109 14.18 -0.39 -11.76
CA LEU A 109 14.68 -0.25 -13.13
C LEU A 109 13.62 0.27 -14.11
N ASN A 110 12.34 -0.03 -13.89
CA ASN A 110 11.28 0.23 -14.88
C ASN A 110 10.34 1.38 -14.51
N ASN A 111 10.56 2.07 -13.38
CA ASN A 111 9.75 3.21 -12.97
C ASN A 111 10.62 4.40 -12.61
N ASP A 112 10.06 5.59 -12.77
CA ASP A 112 10.63 6.85 -12.29
C ASP A 112 9.61 7.57 -11.40
N TRP A 113 9.15 6.88 -10.34
CA TRP A 113 8.17 7.45 -9.43
C TRP A 113 8.73 8.66 -8.67
N LYS A 114 7.94 9.72 -8.63
CA LYS A 114 8.16 10.92 -7.81
C LYS A 114 7.00 11.02 -6.84
N PHE A 115 7.17 10.41 -5.68
CA PHE A 115 6.10 10.33 -4.70
C PHE A 115 5.65 11.70 -4.20
N HIS A 116 4.35 11.81 -3.94
CA HIS A 116 3.71 12.96 -3.28
C HIS A 116 3.09 12.51 -1.95
N GLY A 117 2.80 13.49 -1.08
CA GLY A 117 2.11 13.25 0.18
C GLY A 117 3.01 12.65 1.26
N GLN A 118 2.45 11.81 2.10
CA GLN A 118 3.18 11.15 3.18
C GLN A 118 3.23 9.64 2.92
N VAL A 119 4.41 9.06 2.97
CA VAL A 119 4.63 7.66 2.58
C VAL A 119 5.21 6.88 3.75
N LEU A 120 4.54 5.80 4.12
CA LEU A 120 5.02 4.77 5.04
C LEU A 120 5.16 3.46 4.28
N CYS A 121 6.34 2.86 4.30
CA CYS A 121 6.63 1.61 3.64
C CYS A 121 6.91 0.48 4.63
N PHE A 122 6.48 -0.74 4.27
CA PHE A 122 6.83 -1.97 4.98
C PHE A 122 7.50 -2.95 4.03
N TYR A 123 8.59 -3.56 4.48
CA TYR A 123 9.32 -4.57 3.73
C TYR A 123 9.86 -5.66 4.67
N ASP A 124 10.16 -6.83 4.13
CA ASP A 124 10.82 -7.94 4.82
C ASP A 124 11.95 -8.45 3.93
N ASP A 125 13.20 -8.39 4.38
CA ASP A 125 14.38 -8.80 3.59
C ASP A 125 14.32 -10.27 3.17
N SER A 126 13.55 -11.10 3.87
CA SER A 126 13.33 -12.51 3.50
C SER A 126 12.31 -12.68 2.35
N ASP A 127 11.63 -11.60 1.96
CA ASP A 127 10.69 -11.60 0.82
C ASP A 127 11.46 -11.53 -0.50
N THR A 128 11.53 -12.66 -1.19
CA THR A 128 12.21 -12.78 -2.50
C THR A 128 11.40 -12.19 -3.67
N ILE A 129 10.16 -11.77 -3.44
CA ILE A 129 9.27 -11.22 -4.48
C ILE A 129 9.37 -9.68 -4.51
N ALA A 130 9.24 -9.03 -3.35
CA ALA A 130 9.19 -7.57 -3.26
C ALA A 130 9.70 -7.06 -1.89
N GLY A 131 10.76 -7.67 -1.37
CA GLY A 131 11.32 -7.43 -0.04
C GLY A 131 12.37 -6.33 0.04
N LYS A 132 12.65 -5.61 -1.06
CA LYS A 132 13.61 -4.50 -0.98
C LYS A 132 13.04 -3.36 -0.15
N ASN A 133 13.93 -2.70 0.62
CA ASN A 133 13.61 -1.43 1.25
C ASN A 133 13.32 -0.35 0.19
N TYR A 134 12.87 0.80 0.64
CA TYR A 134 12.49 1.90 -0.26
C TYR A 134 13.55 3.02 -0.29
N ASP A 135 14.79 2.77 0.10
CA ASP A 135 15.86 3.78 0.09
C ASP A 135 16.11 4.34 -1.32
N TYR A 136 16.02 3.49 -2.34
CA TYR A 136 16.13 3.93 -3.73
C TYR A 136 15.14 5.07 -4.05
N TRP A 137 13.89 4.92 -3.62
CA TRP A 137 12.84 5.91 -3.86
C TRP A 137 12.94 7.10 -2.91
N LYS A 138 13.24 6.84 -1.63
CA LYS A 138 13.37 7.87 -0.60
C LYS A 138 14.49 8.86 -0.92
N ASN A 139 15.58 8.37 -1.50
CA ASN A 139 16.76 9.18 -1.82
C ASN A 139 16.68 9.86 -3.20
N LYS A 140 15.70 9.54 -4.03
CA LYS A 140 15.41 10.26 -5.28
C LYS A 140 14.70 11.59 -5.01
N PRO A 141 14.81 12.57 -5.92
CA PRO A 141 13.95 13.75 -5.88
C PRO A 141 12.47 13.34 -5.87
N ASN A 142 11.75 13.78 -4.85
CA ASN A 142 10.33 13.50 -4.67
C ASN A 142 9.62 14.71 -4.03
N TYR A 143 8.30 14.65 -3.93
CA TYR A 143 7.45 15.70 -3.37
C TYR A 143 6.76 15.26 -2.07
N THR A 144 7.34 14.30 -1.36
CA THR A 144 6.82 13.83 -0.08
C THR A 144 7.08 14.85 1.01
N THR A 145 6.11 15.03 1.90
CA THR A 145 6.30 15.80 3.13
C THR A 145 6.85 14.94 4.26
N LYS A 146 6.71 13.62 4.14
CA LYS A 146 7.27 12.62 5.05
C LYS A 146 7.43 11.28 4.32
N PHE A 147 8.58 10.61 4.51
CA PHE A 147 8.85 9.29 3.93
C PHE A 147 9.54 8.41 4.98
N GLU A 148 8.80 7.44 5.50
CA GLU A 148 9.28 6.50 6.52
C GLU A 148 9.19 5.05 6.02
N GLN A 149 10.00 4.18 6.61
CA GLN A 149 9.93 2.75 6.32
C GLN A 149 10.19 1.91 7.57
N ILE A 150 9.54 0.77 7.63
CA ILE A 150 9.66 -0.20 8.72
C ILE A 150 10.00 -1.56 8.13
N LYS A 151 11.07 -2.17 8.63
CA LYS A 151 11.41 -3.55 8.34
C LYS A 151 10.52 -4.48 9.19
N ILE A 152 9.93 -5.48 8.55
CA ILE A 152 9.25 -6.59 9.21
C ILE A 152 10.28 -7.68 9.46
N ASP A 153 10.69 -7.83 10.71
CA ASP A 153 11.75 -8.77 11.12
C ASP A 153 11.16 -10.07 11.64
N LYS A 154 10.46 -10.80 10.77
CA LYS A 154 9.80 -12.07 11.13
C LYS A 154 10.16 -13.24 10.24
N ASN A 155 10.98 -13.04 9.23
CA ASN A 155 11.32 -14.06 8.24
C ASN A 155 10.09 -14.76 7.61
N LEU A 156 9.02 -14.03 7.37
CA LEU A 156 7.79 -14.53 6.77
C LEU A 156 7.79 -14.43 5.24
N GLY A 157 8.82 -13.78 4.67
CA GLY A 157 8.84 -13.48 3.25
C GLY A 157 7.60 -12.68 2.86
N HIS A 158 7.09 -12.90 1.66
CA HIS A 158 5.86 -12.26 1.17
C HIS A 158 4.61 -12.62 1.99
N GLY A 159 4.71 -13.65 2.83
CA GLY A 159 3.63 -14.13 3.69
C GLY A 159 3.22 -13.15 4.80
N PHE A 160 4.04 -12.16 5.14
CA PHE A 160 3.63 -11.14 6.11
C PHE A 160 2.40 -10.34 5.67
N LEU A 161 2.09 -10.35 4.38
CA LEU A 161 0.90 -9.71 3.81
C LEU A 161 -0.39 -10.51 4.03
N TYR A 162 -0.28 -11.80 4.41
CA TYR A 162 -1.42 -12.73 4.42
C TYR A 162 -2.24 -12.68 5.71
N GLN A 163 -1.68 -12.12 6.76
CA GLN A 163 -2.26 -12.04 8.09
C GLN A 163 -2.21 -10.60 8.63
N PRO A 164 -3.13 -10.20 9.50
CA PRO A 164 -3.11 -8.87 10.13
C PRO A 164 -2.10 -8.81 11.28
N TYR A 165 -0.81 -9.01 10.98
CA TYR A 165 0.24 -8.95 11.98
C TYR A 165 0.33 -7.56 12.61
N LYS A 166 0.47 -7.52 13.94
CA LYS A 166 0.56 -6.26 14.70
C LYS A 166 1.73 -5.37 14.27
N GLU A 167 2.79 -5.99 13.75
CA GLU A 167 4.03 -5.33 13.31
C GLU A 167 3.80 -4.34 12.15
N TRP A 168 2.76 -4.53 11.37
CA TRP A 168 2.37 -3.58 10.33
C TRP A 168 1.00 -2.94 10.57
N ILE A 169 0.08 -3.62 11.25
CA ILE A 169 -1.26 -3.07 11.54
C ILE A 169 -1.18 -1.88 12.50
N GLU A 170 -0.46 -2.02 13.62
CA GLU A 170 -0.39 -0.95 14.63
C GLU A 170 0.32 0.31 14.14
N PRO A 171 1.51 0.22 13.50
CA PRO A 171 2.12 1.41 12.90
C PRO A 171 1.26 2.02 11.78
N SER A 172 0.56 1.19 10.98
CA SER A 172 -0.38 1.71 9.98
C SER A 172 -1.50 2.54 10.61
N LYS A 173 -2.10 2.07 11.71
CA LYS A 173 -3.13 2.82 12.43
C LYS A 173 -2.61 4.12 13.02
N LYS A 174 -1.41 4.10 13.62
CA LYS A 174 -0.76 5.33 14.11
C LYS A 174 -0.55 6.32 12.96
N TRP A 175 -0.04 5.85 11.83
CA TRP A 175 0.16 6.68 10.63
C TRP A 175 -1.13 7.30 10.12
N ILE A 176 -2.22 6.54 10.08
CA ILE A 176 -3.54 7.03 9.65
C ILE A 176 -4.06 8.11 10.61
N LEU A 177 -3.93 7.90 11.93
CA LEU A 177 -4.50 8.78 12.95
C LEU A 177 -3.65 10.03 13.21
N TYR A 178 -2.34 9.87 13.30
CA TYR A 178 -1.43 10.89 13.80
C TYR A 178 -0.38 11.31 12.78
N GLN A 179 -0.24 10.57 11.66
CA GLN A 179 0.83 10.75 10.68
C GLN A 179 2.23 10.64 11.32
N GLU A 180 2.35 9.77 12.32
CA GLU A 180 3.54 9.49 13.13
C GLU A 180 3.72 7.97 13.29
N LEU A 181 4.95 7.53 13.65
CA LEU A 181 5.29 6.15 14.00
C LEU A 181 5.24 5.90 15.50
#